data_e988bedbb06e24f194384417eba56c7d
#
_entry.id   e988bedbb06e24f194384417eba56c7d
#
_cell.length_a   1.000
_cell.length_b   1.000
_cell.length_c   1.000
_cell.angle_alpha   90.00
_cell.angle_beta   90.00
_cell.angle_gamma   90.00
#
_symmetry.space_group_name_H-M   'P 1'
#
loop_
_entity.id
_entity.type
_entity.pdbx_description
1 polymer ?
#
loop_
_entity_poly.entity_id
_entity_poly.type
_entity_poly.pdbx_seq_one_letter_code
_entity_poly.pdbx_strand_id
1 'polypeptide(L)'
;VVGKEIKPIEDYFQSHTDKAYIPAEHVAIFDEAQRAWTGDELKRFMREKKGIKEFPYSEPEYLISCMDRQTDWGVVVCLVGNGQAINKGEAGLTEWIESINRRYQDWDVYMSEYLIESGDVSKEELSLVKQQLKPRENLHLKMSMRSFRSEKVSIFVNQLLALKQEDAAATLKELGNYPIVMTRSLDTAKQWLREHARGSERFGLLACSKAERLKAISINVRYQPDFVHWFLEDDSDIRSSNALEDTLTEFKVQGLEIDWACVAWDADLRLNKEQTEWQHFQLRSGTKWQNINKLINQEYHINAYRVLLTRARQGMVIVVPDGDHGVPPDETRKPEWYDDIYNYLKNIGIVEI
;
A
#
# COMPACT_ATOMS: atom_id res chain seq x y z
N VAL A 1 4.82 -2.81 30.56
CA VAL A 1 4.17 -3.80 29.90
C VAL A 1 2.85 -3.39 29.32
N VAL A 2 2.68 -3.30 28.11
CA VAL A 2 1.99 -4.20 27.35
C VAL A 2 0.60 -3.77 26.94
N GLY A 3 0.51 -2.87 26.01
CA GLY A 3 -0.67 -2.81 25.15
C GLY A 3 -0.90 -4.19 24.55
N LYS A 4 -1.99 -4.85 24.85
CA LYS A 4 -2.13 -6.27 24.57
C LYS A 4 -3.00 -6.62 23.40
N GLU A 5 -3.63 -5.66 22.75
CA GLU A 5 -4.48 -5.95 21.63
C GLU A 5 -4.15 -5.04 20.46
N ILE A 6 -3.57 -5.64 19.42
CA ILE A 6 -3.60 -5.05 18.09
C ILE A 6 -4.98 -5.38 17.54
N LYS A 7 -5.84 -4.38 17.47
CA LYS A 7 -7.17 -4.51 16.87
C LYS A 7 -7.21 -3.77 15.54
N PRO A 8 -7.86 -4.31 14.51
CA PRO A 8 -8.30 -3.50 13.39
C PRO A 8 -9.13 -2.32 13.90
N ILE A 9 -8.94 -1.15 13.33
CA ILE A 9 -9.66 0.07 13.74
C ILE A 9 -11.18 -0.12 13.71
N GLU A 10 -11.68 -0.97 12.80
CA GLU A 10 -13.08 -1.34 12.66
C GLU A 10 -13.65 -2.00 13.93
N ASP A 11 -12.87 -2.82 14.60
CA ASP A 11 -13.24 -3.47 15.87
C ASP A 11 -13.17 -2.48 17.03
N TYR A 12 -12.22 -1.54 16.96
CA TYR A 12 -12.14 -0.44 17.92
C TYR A 12 -13.40 0.41 17.89
N PHE A 13 -13.90 0.78 16.71
CA PHE A 13 -15.16 1.50 16.54
C PHE A 13 -16.35 0.75 17.14
N GLN A 14 -16.39 -0.56 16.99
CA GLN A 14 -17.49 -1.36 17.51
C GLN A 14 -17.55 -1.36 19.02
N SER A 15 -16.41 -1.45 19.69
CA SER A 15 -16.34 -1.50 21.15
C SER A 15 -16.46 -0.13 21.81
N HIS A 16 -16.22 0.97 21.08
CA HIS A 16 -16.11 2.33 21.65
C HIS A 16 -17.21 3.30 21.17
N THR A 17 -18.24 2.82 20.46
CA THR A 17 -19.38 3.65 19.99
C THR A 17 -20.25 4.19 21.13
N ASP A 18 -20.27 3.54 22.27
CA ASP A 18 -20.94 4.10 23.46
C ASP A 18 -20.15 5.27 24.02
N LYS A 19 -20.73 6.46 23.97
CA LYS A 19 -20.12 7.70 24.49
C LYS A 19 -19.85 7.68 26.01
N ALA A 20 -20.57 6.84 26.74
CA ALA A 20 -20.36 6.66 28.16
C ALA A 20 -19.16 5.74 28.49
N TYR A 21 -18.67 5.01 27.50
CA TYR A 21 -17.52 4.13 27.68
C TYR A 21 -16.23 4.94 27.72
N ILE A 22 -15.50 4.85 28.81
CA ILE A 22 -14.14 5.39 28.95
C ILE A 22 -13.18 4.22 28.70
N PRO A 23 -12.26 4.33 27.70
CA PRO A 23 -11.26 3.29 27.49
C PRO A 23 -10.43 3.03 28.75
N ALA A 24 -10.05 1.79 29.00
CA ALA A 24 -9.14 1.49 30.10
C ALA A 24 -7.70 1.92 29.79
N GLU A 25 -7.39 2.06 28.51
CA GLU A 25 -6.09 2.50 28.01
C GLU A 25 -5.99 4.03 28.01
N HIS A 26 -4.84 4.53 28.46
CA HIS A 26 -4.51 5.95 28.39
C HIS A 26 -3.67 6.32 27.17
N VAL A 27 -3.19 5.33 26.41
CA VAL A 27 -2.37 5.53 25.23
C VAL A 27 -2.94 4.73 24.06
N ALA A 28 -3.26 5.42 22.99
CA ALA A 28 -3.61 4.82 21.70
C ALA A 28 -2.47 5.05 20.69
N ILE A 29 -1.98 3.98 20.06
CA ILE A 29 -0.98 4.07 19.01
C ILE A 29 -1.68 3.74 17.69
N PHE A 30 -1.68 4.69 16.77
CA PHE A 30 -2.27 4.55 15.45
C PHE A 30 -1.16 4.41 14.41
N ASP A 31 -1.02 3.20 13.88
CA ASP A 31 -0.04 2.91 12.84
C ASP A 31 -0.57 3.32 11.46
N GLU A 32 0.32 3.78 10.57
CA GLU A 32 -0.05 4.31 9.25
C GLU A 32 -1.10 5.44 9.35
N ALA A 33 -0.91 6.37 10.28
CA ALA A 33 -1.93 7.37 10.64
C ALA A 33 -2.30 8.32 9.49
N GLN A 34 -1.47 8.46 8.46
CA GLN A 34 -1.80 9.21 7.23
C GLN A 34 -2.92 8.55 6.43
N ARG A 35 -3.26 7.29 6.71
CA ARG A 35 -4.32 6.53 6.03
C ARG A 35 -5.69 6.63 6.70
N ALA A 36 -5.78 7.35 7.80
CA ALA A 36 -7.04 7.56 8.50
C ALA A 36 -8.14 8.10 7.56
N TRP A 37 -9.35 7.66 7.76
CA TRP A 37 -10.48 8.00 6.88
C TRP A 37 -11.03 9.39 7.14
N THR A 38 -11.44 10.06 6.04
CA THR A 38 -12.21 11.29 6.12
C THR A 38 -13.59 11.05 6.76
N GLY A 39 -14.24 12.13 7.19
CA GLY A 39 -15.58 12.04 7.76
C GLY A 39 -16.62 11.43 6.80
N ASP A 40 -16.54 11.71 5.51
CA ASP A 40 -17.45 11.16 4.51
C ASP A 40 -17.29 9.65 4.35
N GLU A 41 -16.04 9.16 4.33
CA GLU A 41 -15.75 7.74 4.20
C GLU A 41 -16.19 6.96 5.45
N LEU A 42 -15.86 7.48 6.65
CA LEU A 42 -16.26 6.85 7.90
C LEU A 42 -17.79 6.86 8.08
N LYS A 43 -18.47 7.95 7.71
CA LYS A 43 -19.93 8.02 7.73
C LYS A 43 -20.57 6.97 6.81
N ARG A 44 -19.98 6.76 5.61
CA ARG A 44 -20.44 5.72 4.69
C ARG A 44 -20.27 4.33 5.30
N PHE A 45 -19.10 4.02 5.85
CA PHE A 45 -18.80 2.76 6.51
C PHE A 45 -19.75 2.48 7.68
N MET A 46 -19.94 3.46 8.57
CA MET A 46 -20.82 3.34 9.74
C MET A 46 -22.27 3.09 9.34
N ARG A 47 -22.73 3.73 8.26
CA ARG A 47 -24.08 3.49 7.72
C ARG A 47 -24.23 2.08 7.11
N GLU A 48 -23.27 1.67 6.28
CA GLU A 48 -23.37 0.43 5.50
C GLU A 48 -23.05 -0.83 6.32
N LYS A 49 -22.11 -0.74 7.23
CA LYS A 49 -21.60 -1.89 8.01
C LYS A 49 -22.11 -1.96 9.43
N LYS A 50 -22.42 -0.84 10.04
CA LYS A 50 -22.86 -0.77 11.46
C LYS A 50 -24.31 -0.28 11.62
N GLY A 51 -24.99 0.12 10.54
CA GLY A 51 -26.37 0.60 10.57
C GLY A 51 -26.54 1.98 11.23
N ILE A 52 -25.44 2.69 11.51
CA ILE A 52 -25.46 4.03 12.13
C ILE A 52 -25.61 5.06 11.03
N LYS A 53 -26.79 5.68 10.94
CA LYS A 53 -27.12 6.59 9.83
C LYS A 53 -26.36 7.92 9.89
N GLU A 54 -26.10 8.43 11.08
CA GLU A 54 -25.39 9.68 11.27
C GLU A 54 -24.20 9.47 12.19
N PHE A 55 -23.01 9.66 11.65
CA PHE A 55 -21.77 9.59 12.38
C PHE A 55 -20.99 10.88 12.07
N PRO A 56 -20.79 11.77 13.08
CA PRO A 56 -20.34 13.14 12.82
C PRO A 56 -18.81 13.32 12.87
N TYR A 57 -18.05 12.24 12.93
CA TYR A 57 -16.61 12.27 13.11
C TYR A 57 -15.88 11.77 11.88
N SER A 58 -14.67 12.29 11.62
CA SER A 58 -13.64 11.59 10.87
C SER A 58 -12.99 10.51 11.77
N GLU A 59 -12.17 9.64 11.19
CA GLU A 59 -11.46 8.62 11.97
C GLU A 59 -10.48 9.22 12.97
N PRO A 60 -9.62 10.22 12.60
CA PRO A 60 -8.80 10.97 13.56
C PRO A 60 -9.62 11.60 14.69
N GLU A 61 -10.68 12.30 14.33
CA GLU A 61 -11.52 13.00 15.29
C GLU A 61 -12.18 12.05 16.28
N TYR A 62 -12.63 10.88 15.79
CA TYR A 62 -13.22 9.85 16.63
C TYR A 62 -12.21 9.23 17.60
N LEU A 63 -11.01 8.88 17.12
CA LEU A 63 -9.96 8.32 17.97
C LEU A 63 -9.56 9.29 19.08
N ILE A 64 -9.35 10.57 18.75
CA ILE A 64 -9.08 11.60 19.75
C ILE A 64 -10.25 11.69 20.74
N SER A 65 -11.52 11.66 20.27
CA SER A 65 -12.70 11.72 21.12
C SER A 65 -12.77 10.59 22.14
N CYS A 66 -12.28 9.41 21.81
CA CYS A 66 -12.24 8.29 22.74
C CYS A 66 -11.22 8.52 23.85
N MET A 67 -10.05 9.03 23.52
CA MET A 67 -9.00 9.32 24.49
C MET A 67 -9.30 10.58 25.32
N ASP A 68 -10.05 11.53 24.76
CA ASP A 68 -10.50 12.75 25.43
C ASP A 68 -11.54 12.50 26.56
N ARG A 69 -12.04 11.26 26.68
CA ARG A 69 -12.90 10.83 27.77
C ARG A 69 -12.15 10.52 29.06
N GLN A 70 -10.83 10.40 29.00
CA GLN A 70 -9.99 10.24 30.19
C GLN A 70 -10.07 11.51 31.04
N THR A 71 -10.15 11.33 32.36
CA THR A 71 -10.37 12.43 33.30
C THR A 71 -9.08 13.11 33.74
N ASP A 72 -7.93 12.47 33.52
CA ASP A 72 -6.62 12.91 33.98
C ASP A 72 -5.64 13.14 32.82
N TRP A 73 -5.38 12.14 32.00
CA TRP A 73 -4.50 12.27 30.84
C TRP A 73 -4.82 11.21 29.78
N GLY A 74 -4.57 11.54 28.53
CA GLY A 74 -4.64 10.62 27.41
C GLY A 74 -3.59 10.98 26.36
N VAL A 75 -3.09 9.97 25.63
CA VAL A 75 -2.07 10.15 24.58
C VAL A 75 -2.51 9.43 23.32
N VAL A 76 -2.43 10.11 22.18
CA VAL A 76 -2.55 9.52 20.85
C VAL A 76 -1.21 9.63 20.15
N VAL A 77 -0.63 8.50 19.77
CA VAL A 77 0.63 8.42 19.03
C VAL A 77 0.32 8.05 17.60
N CYS A 78 0.58 8.96 16.68
CA CYS A 78 0.41 8.73 15.24
C CYS A 78 1.75 8.36 14.61
N LEU A 79 1.91 7.12 14.15
CA LEU A 79 3.04 6.70 13.33
C LEU A 79 2.72 7.02 11.87
N VAL A 80 3.57 7.80 11.24
CA VAL A 80 3.33 8.35 9.90
C VAL A 80 4.43 7.90 8.95
N GLY A 81 4.05 7.34 7.81
CA GLY A 81 4.95 6.99 6.72
C GLY A 81 4.67 7.84 5.48
N ASN A 82 5.73 8.32 4.80
CA ASN A 82 5.57 9.13 3.60
C ASN A 82 5.29 8.30 2.35
N GLY A 83 4.41 8.80 1.46
CA GLY A 83 4.29 8.35 0.07
C GLY A 83 3.58 7.01 -0.18
N GLN A 84 2.74 6.53 0.74
CA GLN A 84 2.06 5.23 0.61
C GLN A 84 0.52 5.32 0.54
N ALA A 85 -0.04 6.48 0.24
CA ALA A 85 -1.49 6.59 0.03
C ALA A 85 -1.93 5.77 -1.21
N ILE A 86 -2.82 4.80 -1.02
CA ILE A 86 -3.33 3.92 -2.08
C ILE A 86 -4.86 3.97 -2.23
N ASN A 87 -5.55 4.69 -1.34
CA ASN A 87 -7.01 4.70 -1.28
C ASN A 87 -7.63 6.09 -1.37
N LYS A 88 -8.83 6.11 -1.96
CA LYS A 88 -9.75 7.24 -1.80
C LYS A 88 -10.22 7.32 -0.36
N GLY A 89 -10.22 8.53 0.18
CA GLY A 89 -10.75 8.78 1.51
C GLY A 89 -9.71 8.71 2.61
N GLU A 90 -8.44 8.46 2.28
CA GLU A 90 -7.33 8.70 3.20
C GLU A 90 -7.18 10.21 3.39
N ALA A 91 -7.30 10.65 4.64
CA ALA A 91 -7.36 12.06 4.99
C ALA A 91 -5.99 12.73 5.11
N GLY A 92 -4.91 11.93 5.03
CA GLY A 92 -3.57 12.43 5.28
C GLY A 92 -3.38 12.95 6.72
N LEU A 93 -2.34 13.73 6.93
CA LEU A 93 -2.11 14.41 8.21
C LEU A 93 -3.04 15.61 8.41
N THR A 94 -3.55 16.16 7.34
CA THR A 94 -4.45 17.32 7.34
C THR A 94 -5.63 17.12 8.28
N GLU A 95 -6.32 15.97 8.18
CA GLU A 95 -7.50 15.71 8.99
C GLU A 95 -7.17 15.56 10.49
N TRP A 96 -5.99 15.05 10.84
CA TRP A 96 -5.53 15.05 12.24
C TRP A 96 -5.39 16.46 12.80
N ILE A 97 -4.75 17.34 12.04
CA ILE A 97 -4.53 18.75 12.41
C ILE A 97 -5.86 19.51 12.47
N GLU A 98 -6.72 19.33 11.47
CA GLU A 98 -8.03 19.95 11.44
C GLU A 98 -8.94 19.46 12.57
N SER A 99 -8.89 18.19 12.93
CA SER A 99 -9.64 17.61 14.04
C SER A 99 -9.26 18.27 15.37
N ILE A 100 -7.95 18.44 15.60
CA ILE A 100 -7.44 19.11 16.80
C ILE A 100 -7.92 20.56 16.82
N ASN A 101 -7.72 21.30 15.74
CA ASN A 101 -8.15 22.69 15.66
C ASN A 101 -9.68 22.86 15.86
N ARG A 102 -10.47 21.91 15.38
CA ARG A 102 -11.93 21.96 15.36
C ARG A 102 -12.56 21.69 16.73
N ARG A 103 -11.98 20.74 17.52
CA ARG A 103 -12.63 20.24 18.74
C ARG A 103 -11.73 20.02 19.95
N TYR A 104 -10.40 19.90 19.75
CA TYR A 104 -9.48 19.48 20.81
C TYR A 104 -8.38 20.50 21.03
N GLN A 105 -8.77 21.77 21.18
CA GLN A 105 -7.84 22.90 21.33
C GLN A 105 -7.01 22.87 22.62
N ASP A 106 -7.45 22.09 23.60
CA ASP A 106 -6.73 21.91 24.89
C ASP A 106 -5.66 20.80 24.81
N TRP A 107 -5.55 20.10 23.67
CA TRP A 107 -4.54 19.07 23.46
C TRP A 107 -3.20 19.67 23.04
N ASP A 108 -2.13 19.16 23.62
CA ASP A 108 -0.76 19.45 23.17
C ASP A 108 -0.41 18.62 21.93
N VAL A 109 0.18 19.24 20.92
CA VAL A 109 0.58 18.59 19.66
C VAL A 109 2.10 18.50 19.59
N TYR A 110 2.64 17.31 19.69
CA TYR A 110 4.07 17.05 19.50
C TYR A 110 4.32 16.53 18.08
N MET A 111 5.22 17.18 17.35
CA MET A 111 5.50 16.82 15.96
C MET A 111 7.00 16.81 15.70
N SER A 112 7.45 15.90 14.82
CA SER A 112 8.84 15.86 14.35
C SER A 112 9.19 17.15 13.62
N GLU A 113 10.36 17.72 13.90
CA GLU A 113 10.89 18.87 13.16
C GLU A 113 11.07 18.54 11.67
N TYR A 114 11.53 17.32 11.37
CA TYR A 114 11.66 16.85 9.99
C TYR A 114 10.32 16.89 9.22
N LEU A 115 9.23 16.48 9.84
CA LEU A 115 7.90 16.49 9.21
C LEU A 115 7.41 17.93 8.92
N ILE A 116 7.81 18.87 9.76
CA ILE A 116 7.52 20.31 9.58
C ILE A 116 8.35 20.89 8.42
N GLU A 117 9.63 20.49 8.32
CA GLU A 117 10.57 21.02 7.32
C GLU A 117 10.41 20.36 5.95
N SER A 118 10.01 19.09 5.87
CA SER A 118 9.84 18.34 4.63
C SER A 118 8.73 18.89 3.72
N GLY A 119 7.80 19.67 4.29
CA GLY A 119 6.64 20.18 3.58
C GLY A 119 5.49 19.17 3.43
N ASP A 120 5.56 18.02 4.12
CA ASP A 120 4.49 17.03 4.18
C ASP A 120 3.22 17.58 4.86
N VAL A 121 3.40 18.62 5.68
CA VAL A 121 2.34 19.43 6.27
C VAL A 121 2.54 20.87 5.79
N SER A 122 1.52 21.47 5.23
CA SER A 122 1.58 22.85 4.72
C SER A 122 1.72 23.89 5.86
N LYS A 123 2.23 25.07 5.52
CA LYS A 123 2.34 26.17 6.48
C LYS A 123 0.98 26.62 7.00
N GLU A 124 -0.02 26.54 6.14
CA GLU A 124 -1.41 26.86 6.43
C GLU A 124 -1.96 25.92 7.49
N GLU A 125 -1.76 24.61 7.32
CA GLU A 125 -2.17 23.59 8.29
C GLU A 125 -1.45 23.74 9.62
N LEU A 126 -0.13 23.96 9.63
CA LEU A 126 0.63 24.20 10.85
C LEU A 126 0.14 25.45 11.60
N SER A 127 -0.36 26.45 10.88
CA SER A 127 -0.91 27.66 11.49
C SER A 127 -2.17 27.40 12.34
N LEU A 128 -2.94 26.36 11.99
CA LEU A 128 -4.16 25.96 12.70
C LEU A 128 -3.89 25.48 14.14
N VAL A 129 -2.75 24.86 14.36
CA VAL A 129 -2.35 24.28 15.67
C VAL A 129 -1.13 24.97 16.27
N LYS A 130 -0.81 26.18 15.79
CA LYS A 130 0.43 26.89 16.17
C LYS A 130 0.61 27.07 17.68
N GLN A 131 -0.48 27.27 18.43
CA GLN A 131 -0.43 27.49 19.87
C GLN A 131 -0.16 26.20 20.66
N GLN A 132 -0.62 25.06 20.11
CA GLN A 132 -0.47 23.74 20.72
C GLN A 132 0.79 23.02 20.26
N LEU A 133 1.38 23.44 19.11
CA LEU A 133 2.47 22.76 18.44
C LEU A 133 3.78 22.87 19.25
N LYS A 134 4.33 21.71 19.57
CA LYS A 134 5.61 21.53 20.28
C LYS A 134 6.55 20.67 19.42
N PRO A 135 7.39 21.28 18.58
CA PRO A 135 8.35 20.53 17.76
C PRO A 135 9.31 19.70 18.64
N ARG A 136 9.67 18.51 18.17
CA ARG A 136 10.60 17.60 18.83
C ARG A 136 11.44 16.83 17.81
N GLU A 137 12.76 17.01 17.85
CA GLU A 137 13.68 16.29 16.97
C GLU A 137 13.60 14.77 17.15
N ASN A 138 13.44 14.32 18.39
CA ASN A 138 13.44 12.89 18.73
C ASN A 138 12.18 12.12 18.29
N LEU A 139 11.19 12.80 17.72
CA LEU A 139 10.01 12.13 17.15
C LEU A 139 10.23 11.68 15.70
N HIS A 140 11.40 11.92 15.11
CA HIS A 140 11.75 11.40 13.82
C HIS A 140 12.46 10.05 13.94
N LEU A 141 11.89 8.99 13.36
CA LEU A 141 12.49 7.66 13.29
C LEU A 141 13.56 7.67 12.19
N LYS A 142 14.76 8.20 12.50
CA LYS A 142 15.88 8.37 11.56
C LYS A 142 16.47 7.04 11.07
N MET A 143 16.39 5.99 11.90
CA MET A 143 16.98 4.70 11.57
C MET A 143 15.91 3.77 10.99
N SER A 144 16.05 3.47 9.70
CA SER A 144 15.27 2.40 9.10
C SER A 144 15.68 1.06 9.74
N MET A 145 14.73 0.36 10.35
CA MET A 145 14.93 -1.03 10.77
C MET A 145 14.90 -1.99 9.56
N ARG A 146 14.53 -1.47 8.40
CA ARG A 146 14.64 -2.19 7.13
C ARG A 146 16.11 -2.30 6.73
N SER A 147 16.47 -3.37 6.07
CA SER A 147 17.85 -3.54 5.61
C SER A 147 18.22 -2.43 4.60
N PHE A 148 19.51 -2.07 4.54
CA PHE A 148 20.04 -1.12 3.54
C PHE A 148 19.64 -1.49 2.09
N ARG A 149 19.39 -2.78 1.83
CA ARG A 149 18.87 -3.26 0.55
C ARG A 149 17.45 -2.77 0.26
N SER A 150 16.57 -2.77 1.26
CA SER A 150 15.18 -2.31 1.07
C SER A 150 15.10 -0.84 0.70
N GLU A 151 16.01 -0.02 1.20
CA GLU A 151 16.12 1.40 0.82
C GLU A 151 16.52 1.55 -0.66
N LYS A 152 17.54 0.81 -1.11
CA LYS A 152 17.94 0.82 -2.53
C LYS A 152 16.86 0.26 -3.45
N VAL A 153 16.14 -0.78 -3.03
CA VAL A 153 14.98 -1.30 -3.79
C VAL A 153 13.89 -0.23 -3.90
N SER A 154 13.62 0.51 -2.83
CA SER A 154 12.64 1.59 -2.86
C SER A 154 13.06 2.72 -3.81
N ILE A 155 14.35 3.08 -3.84
CA ILE A 155 14.90 4.06 -4.79
C ILE A 155 14.71 3.55 -6.22
N PHE A 156 15.11 2.31 -6.50
CA PHE A 156 14.94 1.67 -7.80
C PHE A 156 13.49 1.70 -8.27
N VAL A 157 12.56 1.26 -7.42
CA VAL A 157 11.13 1.22 -7.74
C VAL A 157 10.56 2.63 -7.99
N ASN A 158 10.99 3.63 -7.22
CA ASN A 158 10.58 5.01 -7.45
C ASN A 158 11.07 5.53 -8.81
N GLN A 159 12.31 5.24 -9.17
CA GLN A 159 12.88 5.63 -10.48
C GLN A 159 12.19 4.92 -11.63
N LEU A 160 11.93 3.60 -11.50
CA LEU A 160 11.19 2.80 -12.46
C LEU A 160 9.78 3.38 -12.70
N LEU A 161 9.03 3.63 -11.64
CA LEU A 161 7.67 4.17 -11.75
C LEU A 161 7.62 5.64 -12.18
N ALA A 162 8.71 6.40 -11.97
CA ALA A 162 8.88 7.76 -12.48
C ALA A 162 9.40 7.81 -13.92
N LEU A 163 9.55 6.67 -14.60
CA LEU A 163 10.10 6.52 -15.96
C LEU A 163 11.52 7.08 -16.13
N LYS A 164 12.31 7.10 -15.07
CA LYS A 164 13.72 7.49 -15.06
C LYS A 164 14.59 6.28 -15.40
N GLN A 165 14.57 5.87 -16.66
CA GLN A 165 15.15 4.62 -17.13
C GLN A 165 16.65 4.50 -16.82
N GLU A 166 17.43 5.56 -17.07
CA GLU A 166 18.88 5.56 -16.85
C GLU A 166 19.22 5.48 -15.35
N ASP A 167 18.50 6.24 -14.51
CA ASP A 167 18.66 6.21 -13.05
C ASP A 167 18.31 4.82 -12.49
N ALA A 168 17.19 4.25 -12.96
CA ALA A 168 16.75 2.90 -12.55
C ALA A 168 17.79 1.84 -12.96
N ALA A 169 18.36 1.93 -14.17
CA ALA A 169 19.40 1.02 -14.63
C ALA A 169 20.68 1.13 -13.80
N ALA A 170 21.06 2.34 -13.40
CA ALA A 170 22.22 2.56 -12.53
C ALA A 170 21.99 1.95 -11.13
N THR A 171 20.81 2.22 -10.52
CA THR A 171 20.47 1.70 -9.21
C THR A 171 20.31 0.18 -9.22
N LEU A 172 19.77 -0.42 -10.29
CA LEU A 172 19.67 -1.88 -10.45
C LEU A 172 21.04 -2.56 -10.36
N LYS A 173 22.07 -1.99 -10.97
CA LYS A 173 23.46 -2.51 -10.90
C LYS A 173 24.01 -2.47 -9.47
N GLU A 174 23.57 -1.49 -8.67
CA GLU A 174 24.01 -1.33 -7.28
C GLU A 174 23.29 -2.26 -6.29
N LEU A 175 22.17 -2.88 -6.69
CA LEU A 175 21.43 -3.81 -5.85
C LEU A 175 22.19 -5.10 -5.55
N GLY A 176 23.18 -5.44 -6.38
CA GLY A 176 24.10 -6.57 -6.13
C GLY A 176 23.36 -7.91 -6.00
N ASN A 177 23.35 -8.46 -4.78
CA ASN A 177 22.76 -9.78 -4.50
C ASN A 177 21.25 -9.75 -4.30
N TYR A 178 20.53 -8.71 -4.76
CA TYR A 178 19.08 -8.68 -4.74
C TYR A 178 18.56 -8.90 -6.18
N PRO A 179 18.21 -10.14 -6.55
CA PRO A 179 17.78 -10.45 -7.91
C PRO A 179 16.42 -9.83 -8.20
N ILE A 180 16.36 -9.10 -9.30
CA ILE A 180 15.12 -8.69 -9.95
C ILE A 180 15.14 -9.28 -11.35
N VAL A 181 14.22 -10.20 -11.60
CA VAL A 181 14.11 -10.89 -12.90
C VAL A 181 12.71 -10.73 -13.47
N MET A 182 12.55 -11.03 -14.74
CA MET A 182 11.23 -10.96 -15.38
C MET A 182 11.00 -12.16 -16.28
N THR A 183 9.73 -12.47 -16.52
CA THR A 183 9.30 -13.55 -17.42
C THR A 183 7.90 -13.27 -17.98
N ARG A 184 7.57 -13.94 -19.07
CA ARG A 184 6.22 -13.99 -19.65
C ARG A 184 5.35 -15.08 -19.02
N SER A 185 5.98 -16.08 -18.42
CA SER A 185 5.33 -17.30 -17.92
C SER A 185 5.16 -17.28 -16.41
N LEU A 186 3.93 -17.43 -15.95
CA LEU A 186 3.64 -17.57 -14.51
C LEU A 186 4.25 -18.86 -13.94
N ASP A 187 4.28 -19.95 -14.72
CA ASP A 187 4.86 -21.21 -14.27
C ASP A 187 6.36 -21.10 -14.07
N THR A 188 7.06 -20.42 -14.98
CA THR A 188 8.48 -20.11 -14.82
C THR A 188 8.73 -19.27 -13.56
N ALA A 189 7.90 -18.26 -13.31
CA ALA A 189 8.00 -17.45 -12.11
C ALA A 189 7.78 -18.27 -10.82
N LYS A 190 6.77 -19.14 -10.79
CA LYS A 190 6.51 -20.05 -9.68
C LYS A 190 7.67 -21.02 -9.42
N GLN A 191 8.26 -21.55 -10.47
CA GLN A 191 9.43 -22.41 -10.37
C GLN A 191 10.63 -21.64 -9.82
N TRP A 192 10.90 -20.45 -10.35
CA TRP A 192 12.00 -19.60 -9.88
C TRP A 192 11.90 -19.27 -8.38
N LEU A 193 10.69 -18.96 -7.88
CA LEU A 193 10.47 -18.72 -6.45
C LEU A 193 10.83 -19.95 -5.60
N ARG A 194 10.36 -21.14 -6.01
CA ARG A 194 10.65 -22.41 -5.29
C ARG A 194 12.13 -22.76 -5.28
N GLU A 195 12.85 -22.41 -6.34
CA GLU A 195 14.30 -22.67 -6.45
C GLU A 195 15.15 -21.73 -5.62
N HIS A 196 14.67 -20.51 -5.35
CA HIS A 196 15.41 -19.49 -4.61
C HIS A 196 15.10 -19.49 -3.12
N ALA A 197 13.87 -19.76 -2.72
CA ALA A 197 13.47 -19.80 -1.32
C ALA A 197 14.18 -20.93 -0.55
N ARG A 198 14.57 -20.65 0.69
CA ARG A 198 15.28 -21.57 1.56
C ARG A 198 14.60 -21.68 2.93
N GLY A 199 14.49 -22.90 3.41
CA GLY A 199 13.98 -23.16 4.76
C GLY A 199 12.57 -22.59 4.97
N SER A 200 12.42 -21.68 5.93
CA SER A 200 11.15 -21.04 6.27
C SER A 200 10.90 -19.72 5.53
N GLU A 201 11.67 -19.42 4.48
CA GLU A 201 11.46 -18.20 3.69
C GLU A 201 10.10 -18.24 2.99
N ARG A 202 9.39 -17.10 3.07
CA ARG A 202 8.09 -16.96 2.45
C ARG A 202 8.19 -16.37 1.06
N PHE A 203 7.39 -16.93 0.18
CA PHE A 203 7.22 -16.41 -1.17
C PHE A 203 5.74 -16.40 -1.55
N GLY A 204 5.35 -15.53 -2.47
CA GLY A 204 3.94 -15.44 -2.83
C GLY A 204 3.66 -14.62 -4.08
N LEU A 205 2.41 -14.73 -4.56
CA LEU A 205 1.91 -14.02 -5.72
C LEU A 205 1.29 -12.69 -5.30
N LEU A 206 1.69 -11.62 -5.97
CA LEU A 206 1.19 -10.26 -5.74
C LEU A 206 0.71 -9.67 -7.07
N ALA A 207 -0.41 -8.95 -7.05
CA ALA A 207 -0.90 -8.23 -8.22
C ALA A 207 -1.74 -7.02 -7.82
N CYS A 208 -1.82 -6.02 -8.70
CA CYS A 208 -2.69 -4.86 -8.49
C CYS A 208 -4.16 -5.29 -8.45
N SER A 209 -4.94 -4.71 -7.55
CA SER A 209 -6.38 -4.97 -7.46
C SER A 209 -7.16 -4.66 -8.74
N LYS A 210 -6.59 -3.87 -9.65
CA LYS A 210 -7.16 -3.54 -10.97
C LYS A 210 -6.69 -4.49 -12.08
N ALA A 211 -5.76 -5.37 -11.79
CA ALA A 211 -5.15 -6.32 -12.73
C ALA A 211 -6.08 -7.51 -13.04
N GLU A 212 -7.34 -7.24 -13.43
CA GLU A 212 -8.39 -8.25 -13.54
C GLU A 212 -8.19 -9.20 -14.73
N ARG A 213 -7.42 -8.79 -15.75
CA ARG A 213 -7.17 -9.62 -16.92
C ARG A 213 -6.11 -10.70 -16.72
N LEU A 214 -5.38 -10.63 -15.61
CA LEU A 214 -4.51 -11.72 -15.16
C LEU A 214 -5.27 -13.01 -14.81
N LYS A 215 -6.60 -12.95 -14.69
CA LYS A 215 -7.42 -14.14 -14.52
C LYS A 215 -7.23 -15.15 -15.67
N ALA A 216 -6.86 -14.70 -16.85
CA ALA A 216 -6.57 -15.57 -18.00
C ALA A 216 -5.31 -16.43 -17.79
N ILE A 217 -4.43 -16.05 -16.89
CA ILE A 217 -3.24 -16.81 -16.47
C ILE A 217 -3.38 -17.31 -15.02
N SER A 218 -4.61 -17.54 -14.55
CA SER A 218 -4.93 -18.11 -13.24
C SER A 218 -4.64 -17.19 -12.03
N ILE A 219 -4.49 -15.89 -12.22
CA ILE A 219 -4.37 -14.91 -11.14
C ILE A 219 -5.70 -14.17 -10.96
N ASN A 220 -6.39 -14.38 -9.84
CA ASN A 220 -7.70 -13.80 -9.59
C ASN A 220 -7.66 -12.74 -8.48
N VAL A 221 -7.47 -11.48 -8.85
CA VAL A 221 -7.42 -10.33 -7.93
C VAL A 221 -8.77 -9.95 -7.29
N ARG A 222 -9.89 -10.50 -7.79
CA ARG A 222 -11.22 -10.30 -7.19
C ARG A 222 -11.52 -11.24 -6.04
N TYR A 223 -10.84 -12.38 -5.98
CA TYR A 223 -10.87 -13.26 -4.84
C TYR A 223 -10.01 -12.64 -3.73
N GLN A 224 -10.52 -12.66 -2.52
CA GLN A 224 -9.79 -12.13 -1.37
C GLN A 224 -9.46 -13.29 -0.43
N PRO A 225 -8.23 -13.79 -0.48
CA PRO A 225 -7.78 -14.83 0.43
C PRO A 225 -7.82 -14.34 1.87
N ASP A 226 -7.96 -15.27 2.80
CA ASP A 226 -7.69 -15.00 4.21
C ASP A 226 -6.18 -14.74 4.36
N PHE A 227 -5.83 -13.47 4.59
CA PHE A 227 -4.44 -13.04 4.65
C PHE A 227 -3.69 -13.60 5.86
N VAL A 228 -4.40 -13.99 6.94
CA VAL A 228 -3.78 -14.62 8.11
C VAL A 228 -3.27 -16.00 7.74
N HIS A 229 -4.09 -16.83 7.10
CA HIS A 229 -3.67 -18.14 6.61
C HIS A 229 -2.61 -18.00 5.52
N TRP A 230 -2.79 -17.08 4.58
CA TRP A 230 -1.83 -16.84 3.51
C TRP A 230 -0.43 -16.51 4.04
N PHE A 231 -0.36 -15.73 5.12
CA PHE A 231 0.92 -15.24 5.65
C PHE A 231 1.50 -16.13 6.75
N LEU A 232 0.70 -16.86 7.52
CA LEU A 232 1.17 -17.61 8.70
C LEU A 232 1.25 -19.12 8.49
N GLU A 233 0.42 -19.71 7.60
CA GLU A 233 0.45 -21.14 7.39
C GLU A 233 1.69 -21.59 6.61
N ASP A 234 2.08 -22.85 6.82
CA ASP A 234 3.22 -23.47 6.15
C ASP A 234 2.85 -24.09 4.78
N ASP A 235 3.80 -24.76 4.16
CA ASP A 235 3.66 -25.37 2.82
C ASP A 235 2.65 -26.51 2.76
N SER A 236 2.16 -27.02 3.88
CA SER A 236 1.15 -28.07 3.94
C SER A 236 -0.27 -27.55 3.77
N ASP A 237 -0.50 -26.23 3.94
CA ASP A 237 -1.79 -25.59 3.75
C ASP A 237 -1.86 -24.91 2.37
N ILE A 238 -2.85 -25.28 1.57
CA ILE A 238 -3.06 -24.72 0.23
C ILE A 238 -3.37 -23.21 0.24
N ARG A 239 -3.77 -22.65 1.39
CA ARG A 239 -4.02 -21.22 1.58
C ARG A 239 -2.75 -20.44 1.87
N SER A 240 -1.64 -21.13 2.16
CA SER A 240 -0.33 -20.52 2.38
C SER A 240 0.16 -19.81 1.12
N SER A 241 0.89 -18.70 1.30
CA SER A 241 1.55 -17.99 0.22
C SER A 241 2.47 -18.91 -0.62
N ASN A 242 3.11 -19.87 0.04
CA ASN A 242 4.05 -20.81 -0.56
C ASN A 242 3.37 -21.84 -1.48
N ALA A 243 2.06 -22.05 -1.34
CA ALA A 243 1.30 -22.89 -2.28
C ALA A 243 1.22 -22.23 -3.68
N LEU A 244 1.35 -20.90 -3.77
CA LEU A 244 1.25 -20.11 -5.01
C LEU A 244 -0.09 -20.29 -5.75
N GLU A 245 -1.15 -20.52 -4.97
CA GLU A 245 -2.53 -20.63 -5.47
C GLU A 245 -3.22 -19.27 -5.45
N ASP A 246 -3.12 -18.57 -4.33
CA ASP A 246 -3.79 -17.32 -4.05
C ASP A 246 -2.87 -16.11 -4.21
N THR A 247 -3.45 -15.01 -4.71
CA THR A 247 -2.75 -13.75 -4.94
C THR A 247 -3.24 -12.67 -3.98
N LEU A 248 -2.32 -11.98 -3.30
CA LEU A 248 -2.66 -10.79 -2.52
C LEU A 248 -2.54 -9.52 -3.36
N THR A 249 -3.44 -8.59 -3.08
CA THR A 249 -3.40 -7.25 -3.67
C THR A 249 -2.69 -6.27 -2.73
N GLU A 250 -2.37 -5.08 -3.25
CA GLU A 250 -1.75 -3.99 -2.50
C GLU A 250 -2.44 -3.70 -1.16
N PHE A 251 -3.76 -3.84 -1.11
CA PHE A 251 -4.55 -3.60 0.11
C PHE A 251 -4.28 -4.57 1.25
N LYS A 252 -3.91 -5.80 0.90
CA LYS A 252 -3.69 -6.87 1.88
C LYS A 252 -2.22 -7.07 2.22
N VAL A 253 -1.31 -6.76 1.28
CA VAL A 253 0.13 -6.91 1.49
C VAL A 253 0.79 -5.65 2.02
N GLN A 254 0.10 -4.51 2.04
CA GLN A 254 0.64 -3.29 2.62
C GLN A 254 0.91 -3.47 4.13
N GLY A 255 2.10 -3.06 4.59
CA GLY A 255 2.57 -3.31 5.96
C GLY A 255 3.20 -4.68 6.18
N LEU A 256 3.00 -5.65 5.27
CA LEU A 256 3.63 -6.97 5.33
C LEU A 256 4.86 -7.03 4.43
N GLU A 257 5.81 -7.90 4.75
CA GLU A 257 6.97 -8.21 3.93
C GLU A 257 7.09 -9.72 3.77
N ILE A 258 7.48 -10.17 2.58
CA ILE A 258 7.80 -11.58 2.28
C ILE A 258 9.25 -11.66 1.79
N ASP A 259 9.81 -12.85 1.79
CA ASP A 259 11.21 -12.99 1.37
C ASP A 259 11.35 -12.88 -0.14
N TRP A 260 10.45 -13.54 -0.89
CA TRP A 260 10.47 -13.54 -2.36
C TRP A 260 9.08 -13.23 -2.93
N ALA A 261 8.99 -12.37 -3.92
CA ALA A 261 7.71 -12.01 -4.53
C ALA A 261 7.68 -12.33 -6.03
N CYS A 262 6.54 -12.85 -6.47
CA CYS A 262 6.13 -12.74 -7.87
C CYS A 262 5.14 -11.59 -8.00
N VAL A 263 5.53 -10.53 -8.70
CA VAL A 263 4.65 -9.39 -8.99
C VAL A 263 4.13 -9.55 -10.41
N ALA A 264 2.85 -9.84 -10.55
CA ALA A 264 2.21 -9.96 -11.84
C ALA A 264 1.65 -8.60 -12.31
N TRP A 265 2.09 -8.17 -13.49
CA TRP A 265 1.75 -6.89 -14.09
C TRP A 265 0.72 -7.05 -15.21
N ASP A 266 -0.36 -6.29 -15.15
CA ASP A 266 -1.43 -6.33 -16.16
C ASP A 266 -1.46 -5.03 -16.99
N ALA A 267 -2.28 -5.02 -18.00
CA ALA A 267 -2.52 -3.85 -18.84
C ALA A 267 -3.40 -2.77 -18.19
N ASP A 268 -3.67 -2.84 -16.89
CA ASP A 268 -4.27 -1.75 -16.12
C ASP A 268 -3.34 -0.56 -15.97
N LEU A 269 -2.03 -0.80 -15.84
CA LEU A 269 -0.99 0.22 -15.87
C LEU A 269 -0.04 -0.09 -17.02
N ARG A 270 -0.18 0.64 -18.12
CA ARG A 270 0.59 0.44 -19.35
C ARG A 270 1.27 1.71 -19.82
N LEU A 271 2.27 1.57 -20.65
CA LEU A 271 2.97 2.70 -21.26
C LEU A 271 2.25 3.23 -22.50
N ASN A 272 2.40 4.52 -22.77
CA ASN A 272 2.13 5.04 -24.10
C ASN A 272 3.21 4.53 -25.08
N LYS A 273 2.96 4.67 -26.38
CA LYS A 273 3.87 4.18 -27.42
C LYS A 273 5.27 4.79 -27.37
N GLU A 274 5.36 6.02 -26.90
CA GLU A 274 6.61 6.76 -26.76
C GLU A 274 7.36 6.39 -25.47
N GLN A 275 6.78 5.57 -24.58
CA GLN A 275 7.31 5.15 -23.28
C GLN A 275 7.64 6.34 -22.34
N THR A 276 6.91 7.43 -22.48
CA THR A 276 7.12 8.68 -21.71
C THR A 276 6.10 8.90 -20.61
N GLU A 277 4.98 8.14 -20.62
CA GLU A 277 3.88 8.34 -19.70
C GLU A 277 3.16 7.02 -19.38
N TRP A 278 2.78 6.85 -18.13
CA TRP A 278 1.88 5.79 -17.71
C TRP A 278 0.43 6.13 -18.06
N GLN A 279 -0.24 5.18 -18.66
CA GLN A 279 -1.67 5.21 -18.91
C GLN A 279 -2.39 4.32 -17.89
N HIS A 280 -3.43 4.87 -17.27
CA HIS A 280 -4.10 4.27 -16.13
C HIS A 280 -5.49 3.80 -16.49
N PHE A 281 -5.76 2.52 -16.28
CA PHE A 281 -7.04 1.90 -16.63
C PHE A 281 -7.62 1.08 -15.48
N GLN A 282 -8.91 0.87 -15.55
CA GLN A 282 -9.64 -0.10 -14.73
C GLN A 282 -10.63 -0.84 -15.64
N LEU A 283 -10.88 -2.10 -15.34
CA LEU A 283 -11.84 -2.88 -16.12
C LEU A 283 -13.26 -2.55 -15.66
N ARG A 284 -14.11 -2.08 -16.59
CA ARG A 284 -15.52 -1.80 -16.29
C ARG A 284 -16.38 -3.01 -16.66
N SER A 285 -17.19 -3.47 -15.70
CA SER A 285 -18.11 -4.60 -15.87
C SER A 285 -17.43 -5.87 -16.44
N GLY A 286 -16.12 -6.02 -16.22
CA GLY A 286 -15.35 -7.17 -16.68
C GLY A 286 -15.08 -7.24 -18.18
N THR A 287 -15.45 -6.23 -18.98
CA THR A 287 -15.45 -6.33 -20.44
C THR A 287 -14.67 -5.26 -21.19
N LYS A 288 -14.49 -4.08 -20.60
CA LYS A 288 -13.83 -2.96 -21.30
C LYS A 288 -12.94 -2.18 -20.35
N TRP A 289 -11.77 -1.79 -20.83
CA TRP A 289 -10.90 -0.85 -20.14
C TRP A 289 -11.50 0.56 -20.18
N GLN A 290 -11.48 1.21 -19.03
CA GLN A 290 -11.89 2.59 -18.84
C GLN A 290 -10.72 3.37 -18.24
N ASN A 291 -10.45 4.56 -18.79
CA ASN A 291 -9.41 5.44 -18.28
C ASN A 291 -9.72 5.91 -16.86
N ILE A 292 -8.70 5.97 -16.05
CA ILE A 292 -8.72 6.63 -14.73
C ILE A 292 -8.29 8.07 -14.94
N ASN A 293 -9.25 9.01 -14.97
CA ASN A 293 -8.98 10.40 -15.35
C ASN A 293 -8.60 11.32 -14.19
N LYS A 294 -8.96 10.96 -12.94
CA LYS A 294 -8.63 11.79 -11.78
C LYS A 294 -7.18 11.60 -11.40
N LEU A 295 -6.39 12.67 -11.35
CA LEU A 295 -4.97 12.64 -11.01
C LEU A 295 -4.70 11.90 -9.69
N ILE A 296 -5.47 12.19 -8.65
CA ILE A 296 -5.32 11.51 -7.36
C ILE A 296 -5.51 9.98 -7.47
N ASN A 297 -6.40 9.50 -8.36
CA ASN A 297 -6.58 8.06 -8.55
C ASN A 297 -5.46 7.43 -9.40
N GLN A 298 -4.84 8.21 -10.28
CA GLN A 298 -3.65 7.79 -11.01
C GLN A 298 -2.45 7.67 -10.06
N GLU A 299 -2.32 8.61 -9.13
CA GLU A 299 -1.31 8.54 -8.08
C GLU A 299 -1.48 7.30 -7.19
N TYR A 300 -2.71 7.02 -6.72
CA TYR A 300 -3.01 5.78 -5.99
C TYR A 300 -2.67 4.53 -6.79
N HIS A 301 -2.88 4.57 -8.09
CA HIS A 301 -2.55 3.44 -8.97
C HIS A 301 -1.03 3.21 -9.08
N ILE A 302 -0.23 4.25 -9.22
CA ILE A 302 1.24 4.17 -9.14
C ILE A 302 1.67 3.67 -7.77
N ASN A 303 1.07 4.17 -6.70
CA ASN A 303 1.39 3.75 -5.34
C ASN A 303 1.05 2.27 -5.10
N ALA A 304 -0.01 1.73 -5.70
CA ALA A 304 -0.32 0.31 -5.66
C ALA A 304 0.85 -0.54 -6.20
N TYR A 305 1.37 -0.21 -7.38
CA TYR A 305 2.55 -0.88 -7.94
C TYR A 305 3.81 -0.64 -7.09
N ARG A 306 3.99 0.57 -6.53
CA ARG A 306 5.09 0.85 -5.59
C ARG A 306 5.03 -0.08 -4.38
N VAL A 307 3.86 -0.26 -3.78
CA VAL A 307 3.68 -1.19 -2.66
C VAL A 307 4.05 -2.61 -3.07
N LEU A 308 3.52 -3.13 -4.17
CA LEU A 308 3.78 -4.50 -4.61
C LEU A 308 5.27 -4.76 -4.89
N LEU A 309 5.93 -3.85 -5.60
CA LEU A 309 7.34 -3.98 -5.99
C LEU A 309 8.34 -3.76 -4.83
N THR A 310 7.86 -3.32 -3.66
CA THR A 310 8.72 -3.12 -2.47
C THR A 310 8.46 -4.13 -1.35
N ARG A 311 7.67 -5.17 -1.59
CA ARG A 311 7.31 -6.14 -0.52
C ARG A 311 8.34 -7.24 -0.29
N ALA A 312 9.17 -7.53 -1.28
CA ALA A 312 10.14 -8.60 -1.18
C ALA A 312 11.42 -8.13 -0.47
N ARG A 313 11.94 -8.95 0.45
CA ARG A 313 13.19 -8.68 1.19
C ARG A 313 14.43 -9.22 0.49
N GLN A 314 14.30 -10.31 -0.27
CA GLN A 314 15.41 -11.07 -0.85
C GLN A 314 15.51 -10.92 -2.36
N GLY A 315 14.37 -10.83 -3.06
CA GLY A 315 14.32 -10.67 -4.51
C GLY A 315 12.91 -10.85 -5.07
N MET A 316 12.75 -10.52 -6.34
CA MET A 316 11.45 -10.62 -7.00
C MET A 316 11.55 -11.07 -8.44
N VAL A 317 10.47 -11.70 -8.91
CA VAL A 317 10.22 -11.97 -10.32
C VAL A 317 9.00 -11.18 -10.78
N ILE A 318 9.12 -10.45 -11.88
CA ILE A 318 8.02 -9.68 -12.48
C ILE A 318 7.46 -10.50 -13.64
N VAL A 319 6.17 -10.83 -13.58
CA VAL A 319 5.46 -11.51 -14.68
C VAL A 319 4.71 -10.48 -15.49
N VAL A 320 5.06 -10.37 -16.77
CA VAL A 320 4.33 -9.55 -17.76
C VAL A 320 3.85 -10.48 -18.86
N PRO A 321 2.58 -10.89 -18.92
CA PRO A 321 2.07 -11.86 -19.88
C PRO A 321 2.23 -11.41 -21.34
N ASP A 322 2.16 -12.35 -22.28
CA ASP A 322 2.20 -12.06 -23.72
C ASP A 322 0.93 -11.38 -24.28
N GLY A 323 -0.11 -11.27 -23.47
CA GLY A 323 -1.41 -10.85 -23.96
C GLY A 323 -2.20 -12.03 -24.52
N ASP A 324 -2.99 -11.78 -25.56
CA ASP A 324 -3.77 -12.82 -26.24
C ASP A 324 -3.53 -12.82 -27.75
N HIS A 325 -3.13 -13.97 -28.28
CA HIS A 325 -2.89 -14.21 -29.69
C HIS A 325 -3.97 -15.12 -30.31
N GLY A 326 -5.09 -15.31 -29.63
CA GLY A 326 -6.19 -16.14 -30.07
C GLY A 326 -6.91 -15.63 -31.33
N VAL A 327 -7.76 -16.46 -31.90
CA VAL A 327 -8.60 -16.09 -33.06
C VAL A 327 -10.05 -16.48 -32.75
N PRO A 328 -10.95 -15.50 -32.54
CA PRO A 328 -10.69 -14.04 -32.47
C PRO A 328 -9.88 -13.64 -31.24
N PRO A 329 -9.10 -12.56 -31.29
CA PRO A 329 -8.29 -12.11 -30.17
C PRO A 329 -9.15 -11.51 -29.07
N ASP A 330 -8.69 -11.62 -27.83
CA ASP A 330 -9.26 -10.90 -26.69
C ASP A 330 -8.84 -9.42 -26.71
N GLU A 331 -9.75 -8.55 -27.13
CA GLU A 331 -9.52 -7.11 -27.23
C GLU A 331 -9.17 -6.44 -25.88
N THR A 332 -9.31 -7.15 -24.78
CA THR A 332 -8.91 -6.66 -23.45
C THR A 332 -7.51 -7.06 -23.03
N ARG A 333 -6.82 -7.88 -23.87
CA ARG A 333 -5.49 -8.41 -23.61
C ARG A 333 -4.58 -8.28 -24.84
N LYS A 334 -4.56 -7.10 -25.45
CA LYS A 334 -3.74 -6.85 -26.65
C LYS A 334 -2.26 -7.02 -26.35
N PRO A 335 -1.53 -7.82 -27.14
CA PRO A 335 -0.11 -8.09 -26.91
C PRO A 335 0.74 -6.82 -26.79
N GLU A 336 0.50 -5.82 -27.65
CA GLU A 336 1.26 -4.57 -27.65
C GLU A 336 1.27 -3.85 -26.31
N TRP A 337 0.22 -3.97 -25.50
CA TRP A 337 0.17 -3.32 -24.17
C TRP A 337 1.13 -3.95 -23.16
N TYR A 338 1.33 -5.25 -23.27
CA TYR A 338 2.26 -6.01 -22.43
C TYR A 338 3.69 -5.91 -22.97
N ASP A 339 3.85 -5.88 -24.29
CA ASP A 339 5.16 -5.75 -24.93
C ASP A 339 5.84 -4.43 -24.61
N ASP A 340 5.09 -3.33 -24.59
CA ASP A 340 5.64 -2.01 -24.22
C ASP A 340 6.19 -2.02 -22.79
N ILE A 341 5.48 -2.63 -21.83
CA ILE A 341 5.93 -2.77 -20.43
C ILE A 341 7.16 -3.68 -20.36
N TYR A 342 7.10 -4.84 -21.03
CA TYR A 342 8.18 -5.81 -21.02
C TYR A 342 9.49 -5.24 -21.60
N ASN A 343 9.39 -4.55 -22.72
CA ASN A 343 10.53 -3.90 -23.36
C ASN A 343 11.11 -2.77 -22.50
N TYR A 344 10.26 -2.00 -21.82
CA TYR A 344 10.70 -0.99 -20.87
C TYR A 344 11.53 -1.61 -19.72
N LEU A 345 11.04 -2.67 -19.10
CA LEU A 345 11.75 -3.39 -18.04
C LEU A 345 13.07 -3.99 -18.55
N LYS A 346 13.07 -4.55 -19.75
CA LYS A 346 14.26 -5.10 -20.42
C LYS A 346 15.30 -4.01 -20.69
N ASN A 347 14.88 -2.83 -21.13
CA ASN A 347 15.76 -1.69 -21.41
C ASN A 347 16.41 -1.11 -20.14
N ILE A 348 15.78 -1.24 -18.98
CA ILE A 348 16.39 -0.95 -17.67
C ILE A 348 17.51 -1.94 -17.33
N GLY A 349 17.49 -3.14 -17.92
CA GLY A 349 18.45 -4.21 -17.68
C GLY A 349 17.97 -5.31 -16.75
N ILE A 350 16.65 -5.42 -16.51
CA ILE A 350 16.07 -6.54 -15.77
C ILE A 350 16.24 -7.81 -16.64
N VAL A 351 16.80 -8.87 -16.04
CA VAL A 351 17.12 -10.11 -16.72
C VAL A 351 15.86 -10.95 -16.96
N GLU A 352 15.72 -11.46 -18.17
CA GLU A 352 14.67 -12.42 -18.54
C GLU A 352 15.07 -13.85 -18.16
N ILE A 353 14.12 -14.64 -17.61
CA ILE A 353 14.30 -16.03 -17.22
C ILE A 353 13.25 -16.94 -17.90
#